data_895a9b84ca1a63762e8a2d5d216a4ef3
#
_entry.id   895a9b84ca1a63762e8a2d5d216a4ef3
#
_cell.length_a   1.000
_cell.length_b   1.000
_cell.length_c   1.000
_cell.angle_alpha   90.00
_cell.angle_beta   90.00
_cell.angle_gamma   90.00
#
_symmetry.space_group_name_H-M   'P 1'
#
loop_
_entity.id
_entity.type
_entity.pdbx_description
1 polymer ?
#
loop_
_entity_poly.entity_id
_entity_poly.type
_entity_poly.pdbx_seq_one_letter_code
_entity_poly.pdbx_strand_id
1 'polypeptide(L)'
;LILLLAFCASSVHAQRHEILNPRIATLQVVAGTNWQAMPITQLGGLPIHIDFDDMTHDYHRYTYKIEHCDANWKVSEGLFEADYLRGFNGEQAIDNIEQSLNTEHLYTHYQLTIPNENCRITMSGNYKLTVYDDNADGEDNRMLTACFMVVDPQVQLAIGYSSNTDIDVNKKHQQVSLNMKYGNLRVTNPSQQIKTVVLQNGRWDNAVWNAKPNYISADGLQWQHNRDLIFDAGNEYRKFEMLDMDHPTMGIDEIKWDGSEYQVYVVPDTPRPSYVYDESAKGSFYVRNSDNNDNTFTCDYAQVHFVLQTERQPGEVYLNGDWTYDSFLPAYRMEYDEKKHYYHATVFLKQGYY
;
A
#
# COMPACT_ATOMS: atom_id res chain seq x y z
N LEU A 1 -38.43 9.78 -25.69
CA LEU A 1 -36.99 9.66 -25.99
C LEU A 1 -36.23 9.68 -24.66
N ILE A 2 -35.92 8.52 -24.08
CA ILE A 2 -35.15 8.40 -22.83
C ILE A 2 -33.67 8.40 -23.22
N LEU A 3 -32.98 9.48 -22.85
CA LEU A 3 -31.54 9.61 -23.03
C LEU A 3 -30.86 8.82 -21.89
N LEU A 4 -30.34 7.63 -22.18
CA LEU A 4 -29.49 6.87 -21.27
C LEU A 4 -28.10 7.55 -21.26
N LEU A 5 -27.80 8.36 -20.25
CA LEU A 5 -26.46 8.83 -19.96
C LEU A 5 -25.68 7.64 -19.37
N ALA A 6 -24.91 6.96 -20.21
CA ALA A 6 -23.88 6.03 -19.75
C ALA A 6 -22.77 6.85 -19.08
N PHE A 7 -22.76 6.88 -17.76
CA PHE A 7 -21.58 7.29 -17.00
C PHE A 7 -20.50 6.23 -17.24
N CYS A 8 -19.59 6.50 -18.17
CA CYS A 8 -18.29 5.85 -18.18
C CYS A 8 -17.56 6.29 -16.90
N ALA A 9 -17.67 5.52 -15.83
CA ALA A 9 -16.72 5.60 -14.75
C ALA A 9 -15.35 5.23 -15.35
N SER A 10 -14.54 6.25 -15.70
CA SER A 10 -13.13 6.06 -15.95
C SER A 10 -12.57 5.53 -14.62
N SER A 11 -12.27 4.23 -14.56
CA SER A 11 -11.51 3.65 -13.47
C SER A 11 -10.18 4.39 -13.42
N VAL A 12 -10.05 5.28 -12.45
CA VAL A 12 -8.77 5.87 -12.09
C VAL A 12 -7.96 4.69 -11.56
N HIS A 13 -6.98 4.24 -12.34
CA HIS A 13 -6.05 3.23 -11.88
C HIS A 13 -5.16 3.90 -10.80
N ALA A 14 -5.54 3.72 -9.55
CA ALA A 14 -4.70 4.07 -8.42
C ALA A 14 -3.49 3.12 -8.35
N GLN A 15 -2.39 3.58 -7.77
CA GLN A 15 -1.32 2.67 -7.38
C GLN A 15 -1.92 1.66 -6.40
N ARG A 16 -1.78 0.38 -6.71
CA ARG A 16 -2.13 -0.69 -5.76
C ARG A 16 -1.17 -1.83 -5.93
N HIS A 17 -0.70 -2.34 -4.80
CA HIS A 17 -0.25 -3.71 -4.76
C HIS A 17 -1.50 -4.58 -4.87
N GLU A 18 -1.40 -5.67 -5.60
CA GLU A 18 -2.54 -6.59 -5.78
C GLU A 18 -2.07 -8.03 -5.62
N ILE A 19 -2.74 -8.79 -4.78
CA ILE A 19 -2.62 -10.25 -4.76
C ILE A 19 -3.69 -10.76 -5.71
N LEU A 20 -3.27 -11.42 -6.77
CA LEU A 20 -4.14 -11.91 -7.85
C LEU A 20 -4.50 -13.39 -7.68
N ASN A 21 -3.67 -14.15 -6.98
CA ASN A 21 -3.89 -15.56 -6.71
C ASN A 21 -4.01 -15.81 -5.19
N PRO A 22 -5.06 -16.53 -4.71
CA PRO A 22 -5.33 -16.71 -3.29
C PRO A 22 -4.28 -17.52 -2.53
N ARG A 23 -3.36 -18.22 -3.21
CA ARG A 23 -2.25 -18.88 -2.54
C ARG A 23 -1.12 -17.94 -2.12
N ILE A 24 -1.15 -16.68 -2.59
CA ILE A 24 -0.17 -15.66 -2.22
C ILE A 24 -0.67 -14.88 -1.03
N ALA A 25 0.20 -14.63 -0.06
CA ALA A 25 -0.06 -13.85 1.13
C ALA A 25 1.08 -12.87 1.43
N THR A 26 0.82 -11.90 2.29
CA THR A 26 1.82 -11.01 2.91
C THR A 26 2.74 -10.32 1.90
N LEU A 27 2.18 -9.79 0.80
CA LEU A 27 2.96 -8.99 -0.14
C LEU A 27 3.42 -7.69 0.52
N GLN A 28 4.72 -7.49 0.61
CA GLN A 28 5.35 -6.28 1.13
C GLN A 28 6.29 -5.68 0.09
N VAL A 29 6.24 -4.34 -0.09
CA VAL A 29 7.08 -3.62 -1.04
C VAL A 29 7.72 -2.44 -0.33
N VAL A 30 9.04 -2.47 -0.15
CA VAL A 30 9.78 -1.50 0.67
C VAL A 30 10.95 -0.90 -0.09
N ALA A 31 11.12 0.43 -0.03
CA ALA A 31 12.31 1.11 -0.52
C ALA A 31 13.37 1.20 0.59
N GLY A 32 14.50 0.51 0.42
CA GLY A 32 15.54 0.40 1.42
C GLY A 32 15.03 -0.31 2.68
N THR A 33 15.09 0.37 3.83
CA THR A 33 14.68 -0.18 5.13
C THR A 33 13.49 0.53 5.76
N ASN A 34 12.93 1.54 5.09
CA ASN A 34 11.84 2.33 5.63
C ASN A 34 10.47 1.74 5.26
N TRP A 35 10.05 0.73 6.01
CA TRP A 35 8.78 0.05 5.82
C TRP A 35 7.53 0.91 6.10
N GLN A 36 7.68 2.09 6.75
CA GLN A 36 6.60 3.03 7.03
C GLN A 36 6.38 4.07 5.91
N ALA A 37 7.21 4.05 4.89
CA ALA A 37 7.11 4.97 3.76
C ALA A 37 6.59 4.26 2.52
N MET A 38 5.97 5.03 1.64
CA MET A 38 5.65 4.53 0.30
C MET A 38 6.93 4.02 -0.40
N PRO A 39 6.83 3.00 -1.27
CA PRO A 39 7.98 2.42 -1.95
C PRO A 39 8.50 3.37 -3.06
N ILE A 40 9.16 4.44 -2.63
CA ILE A 40 9.72 5.47 -3.50
C ILE A 40 11.23 5.50 -3.29
N THR A 41 12.00 5.35 -4.35
CA THR A 41 13.47 5.48 -4.32
C THR A 41 13.95 6.47 -5.37
N GLN A 42 15.16 7.01 -5.20
CA GLN A 42 15.81 7.82 -6.24
C GLN A 42 16.42 6.91 -7.30
N LEU A 43 16.55 7.45 -8.52
CA LEU A 43 17.25 6.76 -9.60
C LEU A 43 18.71 6.48 -9.20
N GLY A 44 19.06 5.19 -9.13
CA GLY A 44 20.34 4.73 -8.60
C GLY A 44 20.48 4.82 -7.07
N GLY A 45 19.37 5.03 -6.35
CA GLY A 45 19.31 5.10 -4.89
C GLY A 45 19.15 3.74 -4.21
N LEU A 46 18.34 3.71 -3.13
CA LEU A 46 18.11 2.50 -2.34
C LEU A 46 17.37 1.43 -3.14
N PRO A 47 17.63 0.14 -2.89
CA PRO A 47 16.92 -0.94 -3.55
C PRO A 47 15.43 -0.98 -3.15
N ILE A 48 14.61 -1.55 -4.01
CA ILE A 48 13.23 -1.96 -3.73
C ILE A 48 13.26 -3.44 -3.35
N HIS A 49 12.72 -3.76 -2.20
CA HIS A 49 12.49 -5.12 -1.72
C HIS A 49 11.03 -5.49 -1.91
N ILE A 50 10.79 -6.66 -2.47
CA ILE A 50 9.46 -7.23 -2.71
C ILE A 50 9.46 -8.62 -2.10
N ASP A 51 8.69 -8.78 -1.03
CA ASP A 51 8.61 -10.01 -0.26
C ASP A 51 7.17 -10.51 -0.27
N PHE A 52 6.97 -11.82 -0.41
CA PHE A 52 5.67 -12.46 -0.35
C PHE A 52 5.78 -13.93 0.02
N ASP A 53 4.68 -14.51 0.49
CA ASP A 53 4.58 -15.91 0.85
C ASP A 53 3.66 -16.68 -0.10
N ASP A 54 4.06 -17.89 -0.46
CA ASP A 54 3.22 -18.90 -1.11
C ASP A 54 2.75 -19.91 -0.05
N MET A 55 1.45 -19.97 0.17
CA MET A 55 0.82 -20.77 1.22
C MET A 55 0.73 -22.26 0.89
N THR A 56 1.26 -22.71 -0.24
CA THR A 56 1.29 -24.15 -0.60
C THR A 56 2.45 -24.91 0.04
N HIS A 57 3.47 -24.21 0.56
CA HIS A 57 4.74 -24.76 1.08
C HIS A 57 5.52 -25.59 0.03
N ASP A 58 5.16 -25.48 -1.24
CA ASP A 58 5.86 -26.09 -2.36
C ASP A 58 6.80 -25.08 -3.02
N TYR A 59 7.80 -25.60 -3.72
CA TYR A 59 8.63 -24.78 -4.58
C TYR A 59 7.90 -24.51 -5.91
N HIS A 60 7.62 -23.24 -6.18
CA HIS A 60 7.12 -22.77 -7.48
C HIS A 60 8.17 -21.92 -8.17
N ARG A 61 8.37 -22.12 -9.47
CA ARG A 61 9.21 -21.25 -10.26
C ARG A 61 8.42 -19.99 -10.61
N TYR A 62 8.64 -18.95 -9.82
CA TYR A 62 8.09 -17.63 -10.11
C TYR A 62 9.05 -16.83 -10.98
N THR A 63 8.48 -16.19 -12.00
CA THR A 63 9.16 -15.21 -12.84
C THR A 63 8.52 -13.84 -12.66
N TYR A 64 9.24 -12.79 -13.03
CA TYR A 64 8.70 -11.43 -12.93
C TYR A 64 8.96 -10.61 -14.18
N LYS A 65 8.07 -9.67 -14.45
CA LYS A 65 8.17 -8.67 -15.50
C LYS A 65 8.01 -7.28 -14.87
N ILE A 66 8.77 -6.30 -15.37
CA ILE A 66 8.70 -4.91 -14.92
C ILE A 66 8.21 -4.05 -16.08
N GLU A 67 7.21 -3.20 -15.83
CA GLU A 67 6.64 -2.30 -16.79
C GLU A 67 6.71 -0.85 -16.27
N HIS A 68 7.20 0.06 -17.11
CA HIS A 68 7.17 1.49 -16.84
C HIS A 68 5.75 2.02 -17.03
N CYS A 69 5.29 2.88 -16.12
CA CYS A 69 3.96 3.47 -16.14
C CYS A 69 4.01 4.99 -16.13
N ASP A 70 3.00 5.59 -16.75
CA ASP A 70 2.74 7.02 -16.69
C ASP A 70 2.22 7.46 -15.31
N ALA A 71 2.02 8.77 -15.14
CA ALA A 71 1.53 9.36 -13.89
C ALA A 71 0.19 8.77 -13.41
N ASN A 72 -0.62 8.23 -14.29
CA ASN A 72 -1.90 7.58 -13.98
C ASN A 72 -1.81 6.06 -13.85
N TRP A 73 -0.60 5.51 -13.73
CA TRP A 73 -0.32 4.07 -13.58
C TRP A 73 -0.71 3.19 -14.79
N LYS A 74 -0.98 3.78 -15.94
CA LYS A 74 -1.07 3.03 -17.19
C LYS A 74 0.32 2.74 -17.70
N VAL A 75 0.51 1.56 -18.28
CA VAL A 75 1.77 1.21 -18.95
C VAL A 75 2.08 2.25 -20.00
N SER A 76 3.29 2.79 -19.98
CA SER A 76 3.70 3.88 -20.87
C SER A 76 3.77 3.41 -22.31
N GLU A 77 3.07 4.12 -23.18
CA GLU A 77 3.07 3.84 -24.61
C GLU A 77 4.36 4.34 -25.28
N GLY A 78 4.88 3.59 -26.22
CA GLY A 78 6.04 3.98 -27.04
C GLY A 78 7.40 3.83 -26.34
N LEU A 79 7.48 3.24 -25.14
CA LEU A 79 8.72 2.82 -24.50
C LEU A 79 8.95 1.32 -24.71
N PHE A 80 10.19 0.98 -25.10
CA PHE A 80 10.65 -0.40 -25.09
C PHE A 80 11.32 -0.71 -23.75
N GLU A 81 11.31 -1.95 -23.34
CA GLU A 81 11.96 -2.41 -22.10
C GLU A 81 13.41 -1.93 -21.96
N ALA A 82 14.18 -1.97 -23.05
CA ALA A 82 15.56 -1.50 -23.11
C ALA A 82 15.75 0.01 -22.85
N ASP A 83 14.68 0.81 -22.92
CA ASP A 83 14.74 2.26 -22.64
C ASP A 83 14.81 2.52 -21.13
N TYR A 84 14.17 1.69 -20.32
CA TYR A 84 14.07 1.89 -18.86
C TYR A 84 14.69 0.79 -18.01
N LEU A 85 15.10 -0.35 -18.60
CA LEU A 85 15.80 -1.45 -17.92
C LEU A 85 17.13 -1.79 -18.60
N ARG A 86 18.11 -2.21 -17.83
CA ARG A 86 19.36 -2.79 -18.30
C ARG A 86 19.59 -4.14 -17.63
N GLY A 87 20.20 -5.07 -18.39
CA GLY A 87 20.50 -6.44 -17.95
C GLY A 87 19.29 -7.37 -18.03
N PHE A 88 18.10 -6.83 -18.26
CA PHE A 88 16.86 -7.57 -18.33
C PHE A 88 16.54 -7.97 -19.79
N ASN A 89 16.20 -9.22 -20.00
CA ASN A 89 15.75 -9.73 -21.31
C ASN A 89 14.53 -10.62 -21.08
N GLY A 90 13.35 -10.03 -21.06
CA GLY A 90 12.11 -10.75 -20.82
C GLY A 90 11.88 -11.10 -19.34
N GLU A 91 11.35 -12.27 -19.06
CA GLU A 91 11.03 -12.73 -17.72
C GLU A 91 12.28 -13.24 -16.99
N GLN A 92 12.41 -12.90 -15.72
CA GLN A 92 13.49 -13.34 -14.84
C GLN A 92 12.92 -14.14 -13.69
N ALA A 93 13.63 -15.22 -13.28
CA ALA A 93 13.23 -16.01 -12.13
C ALA A 93 13.52 -15.28 -10.80
N ILE A 94 12.73 -15.62 -9.79
CA ILE A 94 12.98 -15.23 -8.39
C ILE A 94 13.71 -16.39 -7.74
N ASP A 95 14.96 -16.16 -7.32
CA ASP A 95 15.87 -17.23 -6.86
C ASP A 95 16.09 -17.21 -5.34
N ASN A 96 15.70 -16.14 -4.63
CA ASN A 96 15.80 -16.08 -3.18
C ASN A 96 14.52 -16.63 -2.54
N ILE A 97 14.61 -17.88 -2.05
CA ILE A 97 13.46 -18.69 -1.64
C ILE A 97 13.81 -19.43 -0.36
N GLU A 98 12.96 -19.30 0.66
CA GLU A 98 13.10 -19.97 1.95
C GLU A 98 11.79 -20.64 2.34
N GLN A 99 11.82 -21.90 2.75
CA GLN A 99 10.65 -22.56 3.34
C GLN A 99 10.48 -22.14 4.80
N SER A 100 9.23 -21.99 5.23
CA SER A 100 8.92 -21.67 6.62
C SER A 100 9.51 -22.70 7.59
N LEU A 101 9.99 -22.21 8.72
CA LEU A 101 10.65 -23.04 9.73
C LEU A 101 10.01 -22.80 11.11
N ASN A 102 9.63 -23.90 11.78
CA ASN A 102 9.00 -23.88 13.11
C ASN A 102 7.71 -23.04 13.14
N THR A 103 6.89 -23.15 12.11
CA THR A 103 5.59 -22.51 12.00
C THR A 103 4.48 -23.56 11.94
N GLU A 104 3.32 -23.26 12.49
CA GLU A 104 2.13 -24.12 12.38
C GLU A 104 1.53 -24.05 10.97
N HIS A 105 1.48 -22.84 10.38
CA HIS A 105 1.15 -22.66 8.98
C HIS A 105 2.40 -22.73 8.12
N LEU A 106 2.45 -23.72 7.25
CA LEU A 106 3.57 -23.92 6.35
C LEU A 106 3.41 -23.05 5.08
N TYR A 107 4.48 -22.37 4.67
CA TYR A 107 4.55 -21.55 3.46
C TYR A 107 5.97 -21.53 2.89
N THR A 108 6.09 -21.06 1.66
CA THR A 108 7.38 -20.76 1.02
C THR A 108 7.50 -19.24 0.88
N HIS A 109 8.56 -18.68 1.43
CA HIS A 109 8.87 -17.25 1.39
C HIS A 109 9.73 -16.91 0.17
N TYR A 110 9.33 -15.89 -0.59
CA TYR A 110 10.02 -15.40 -1.78
C TYR A 110 10.45 -13.96 -1.56
N GLN A 111 11.69 -13.66 -1.94
CA GLN A 111 12.27 -12.32 -1.83
C GLN A 111 12.85 -11.88 -3.16
N LEU A 112 12.52 -10.68 -3.58
CA LEU A 112 13.07 -10.06 -4.78
C LEU A 112 13.61 -8.67 -4.45
N THR A 113 14.84 -8.39 -4.86
CA THR A 113 15.46 -7.07 -4.71
C THR A 113 15.75 -6.46 -6.07
N ILE A 114 15.35 -5.20 -6.28
CA ILE A 114 15.63 -4.42 -7.48
C ILE A 114 16.40 -3.14 -7.09
N PRO A 115 17.59 -2.85 -7.66
CA PRO A 115 18.26 -3.62 -8.73
C PRO A 115 18.89 -4.90 -8.23
N ASN A 116 19.11 -5.85 -9.16
CA ASN A 116 19.89 -7.04 -8.95
C ASN A 116 20.88 -7.24 -10.14
N GLU A 117 21.55 -8.40 -10.20
CA GLU A 117 22.54 -8.68 -11.26
C GLU A 117 21.92 -8.66 -12.66
N ASN A 118 20.66 -9.06 -12.78
CA ASN A 118 19.94 -9.21 -14.04
C ASN A 118 18.99 -8.04 -14.36
N CYS A 119 18.80 -7.08 -13.43
CA CYS A 119 17.85 -6.00 -13.63
C CYS A 119 18.30 -4.71 -12.96
N ARG A 120 18.43 -3.65 -13.75
CA ARG A 120 18.72 -2.29 -13.27
C ARG A 120 17.82 -1.29 -13.96
N ILE A 121 17.13 -0.47 -13.15
CA ILE A 121 16.29 0.62 -13.65
C ILE A 121 17.16 1.81 -14.06
N THR A 122 16.89 2.38 -15.23
CA THR A 122 17.66 3.49 -15.84
C THR A 122 16.86 4.74 -16.11
N MET A 123 15.56 4.71 -15.90
CA MET A 123 14.63 5.82 -16.10
C MET A 123 13.81 6.07 -14.83
N SER A 124 13.51 7.31 -14.51
CA SER A 124 12.54 7.66 -13.47
C SER A 124 11.11 7.45 -13.95
N GLY A 125 10.21 7.09 -13.05
CA GLY A 125 8.78 6.86 -13.35
C GLY A 125 8.10 6.01 -12.32
N ASN A 126 6.84 5.68 -12.60
CA ASN A 126 6.08 4.67 -11.88
C ASN A 126 6.34 3.30 -12.50
N TYR A 127 6.40 2.27 -11.67
CA TYR A 127 6.72 0.91 -12.11
C TYR A 127 5.72 -0.10 -11.55
N LYS A 128 5.28 -1.01 -12.41
CA LYS A 128 4.55 -2.21 -12.04
C LYS A 128 5.44 -3.42 -12.27
N LEU A 129 5.59 -4.23 -11.23
CA LEU A 129 6.23 -5.53 -11.31
C LEU A 129 5.15 -6.58 -11.11
N THR A 130 4.96 -7.44 -12.10
CA THR A 130 4.02 -8.55 -12.04
C THR A 130 4.79 -9.85 -11.90
N VAL A 131 4.40 -10.68 -10.94
CA VAL A 131 4.94 -12.02 -10.72
C VAL A 131 4.02 -13.05 -11.37
N TYR A 132 4.64 -14.01 -12.06
CA TYR A 132 3.98 -15.08 -12.80
C TYR A 132 4.43 -16.45 -12.29
N ASP A 133 3.53 -17.42 -12.29
CA ASP A 133 3.89 -18.82 -12.13
C ASP A 133 4.23 -19.43 -13.50
N ASP A 134 5.47 -19.82 -13.69
CA ASP A 134 5.99 -20.37 -14.94
C ASP A 134 5.37 -21.75 -15.27
N ASN A 135 4.79 -22.41 -14.28
CA ASN A 135 4.17 -23.74 -14.44
C ASN A 135 2.65 -23.70 -14.65
N ALA A 136 2.04 -22.51 -14.55
CA ALA A 136 0.60 -22.36 -14.75
C ALA A 136 0.28 -21.92 -16.18
N ASP A 137 -0.68 -22.57 -16.81
CA ASP A 137 -1.13 -22.25 -18.16
C ASP A 137 -2.19 -21.12 -18.17
N GLY A 138 -2.10 -20.21 -19.16
CA GLY A 138 -3.14 -19.24 -19.47
C GLY A 138 -3.02 -17.89 -18.74
N GLU A 139 -4.13 -17.14 -18.72
CA GLU A 139 -4.19 -15.80 -18.07
C GLU A 139 -4.14 -15.87 -16.53
N ASP A 140 -4.38 -17.04 -15.96
CA ASP A 140 -4.41 -17.28 -14.51
C ASP A 140 -3.00 -17.49 -13.90
N ASN A 141 -1.94 -17.34 -14.68
CA ASN A 141 -0.57 -17.49 -14.18
C ASN A 141 -0.05 -16.26 -13.41
N ARG A 142 -0.80 -15.17 -13.36
CA ARG A 142 -0.41 -13.98 -12.59
C ARG A 142 -0.68 -14.18 -11.10
N MET A 143 0.35 -13.98 -10.30
CA MET A 143 0.29 -14.20 -8.85
C MET A 143 0.02 -12.91 -8.09
N LEU A 144 0.76 -11.87 -8.40
CA LEU A 144 0.66 -10.57 -7.74
C LEU A 144 1.16 -9.44 -8.64
N THR A 145 0.83 -8.20 -8.26
CA THR A 145 1.40 -6.98 -8.82
C THR A 145 1.95 -6.11 -7.69
N ALA A 146 3.22 -5.79 -7.76
CA ALA A 146 3.90 -4.83 -6.89
C ALA A 146 4.09 -3.49 -7.61
N CYS A 147 3.78 -2.38 -6.93
CA CYS A 147 3.91 -1.03 -7.47
C CYS A 147 4.96 -0.24 -6.69
N PHE A 148 5.85 0.46 -7.38
CA PHE A 148 6.85 1.33 -6.75
C PHE A 148 7.19 2.51 -7.65
N MET A 149 7.89 3.50 -7.12
CA MET A 149 8.26 4.71 -7.85
C MET A 149 9.77 4.94 -7.81
N VAL A 150 10.31 5.38 -8.94
CA VAL A 150 11.71 5.79 -9.06
C VAL A 150 11.75 7.26 -9.47
N VAL A 151 12.33 8.09 -8.61
CA VAL A 151 12.36 9.55 -8.80
C VAL A 151 13.72 10.04 -9.25
N ASP A 152 13.74 10.95 -10.24
CA ASP A 152 14.84 11.84 -10.53
C ASP A 152 14.46 13.23 -10.01
N PRO A 153 15.06 13.75 -8.89
CA PRO A 153 14.57 14.90 -8.19
C PRO A 153 14.93 16.21 -8.91
N GLN A 154 14.20 16.56 -9.96
CA GLN A 154 14.41 17.77 -10.76
C GLN A 154 13.66 18.99 -10.21
N VAL A 155 12.57 18.78 -9.46
CA VAL A 155 11.74 19.84 -8.90
C VAL A 155 11.95 19.99 -7.39
N GLN A 156 11.69 21.19 -6.89
CA GLN A 156 11.61 21.46 -5.44
C GLN A 156 10.14 21.58 -5.06
N LEU A 157 9.73 20.83 -4.05
CA LEU A 157 8.36 20.83 -3.54
C LEU A 157 8.36 21.13 -2.05
N ALA A 158 7.58 22.16 -1.67
CA ALA A 158 7.26 22.44 -0.28
C ALA A 158 5.77 22.18 -0.04
N ILE A 159 5.47 21.44 1.01
CA ILE A 159 4.10 21.10 1.43
C ILE A 159 3.84 21.68 2.81
N GLY A 160 2.65 22.26 2.99
CA GLY A 160 2.13 22.67 4.28
C GLY A 160 0.73 22.13 4.49
N TYR A 161 0.33 21.96 5.74
CA TYR A 161 -1.03 21.56 6.10
C TYR A 161 -1.52 22.38 7.30
N SER A 162 -2.84 22.59 7.37
CA SER A 162 -3.46 23.38 8.43
C SER A 162 -4.87 22.86 8.72
N SER A 163 -5.26 22.89 9.99
CA SER A 163 -6.65 22.71 10.44
C SER A 163 -7.47 24.00 10.36
N ASN A 164 -6.84 25.14 10.06
CA ASN A 164 -7.51 26.36 9.67
C ASN A 164 -7.74 26.31 8.15
N THR A 165 -8.91 25.89 7.76
CA THR A 165 -9.28 25.65 6.36
C THR A 165 -10.19 26.75 5.80
N ASP A 166 -10.38 26.78 4.49
CA ASP A 166 -11.32 27.73 3.85
C ASP A 166 -12.80 27.43 4.09
N ILE A 167 -13.13 26.35 4.81
CA ILE A 167 -14.49 25.94 5.13
C ILE A 167 -14.77 25.86 6.63
N ASP A 168 -13.76 25.58 7.45
CA ASP A 168 -13.87 25.60 8.91
C ASP A 168 -12.51 25.87 9.58
N VAL A 169 -12.55 26.12 10.89
CA VAL A 169 -11.35 26.38 11.69
C VAL A 169 -11.29 25.37 12.83
N ASN A 170 -10.25 24.54 12.83
CA ASN A 170 -9.98 23.51 13.86
C ASN A 170 -11.19 22.61 14.17
N LYS A 171 -11.89 22.16 13.12
CA LYS A 171 -13.08 21.30 13.28
C LYS A 171 -12.90 19.95 12.62
N LYS A 172 -13.42 19.82 11.39
CA LYS A 172 -13.57 18.52 10.73
C LYS A 172 -12.64 18.32 9.53
N HIS A 173 -11.87 19.35 9.15
CA HIS A 173 -11.09 19.29 7.92
C HIS A 173 -9.64 19.72 8.13
N GLN A 174 -8.82 19.29 7.20
CA GLN A 174 -7.43 19.71 7.00
C GLN A 174 -7.24 20.20 5.56
N GLN A 175 -6.49 21.27 5.39
CA GLN A 175 -6.22 21.83 4.07
C GLN A 175 -4.72 21.80 3.77
N VAL A 176 -4.38 21.33 2.58
CA VAL A 176 -3.00 21.24 2.10
C VAL A 176 -2.68 22.47 1.23
N SER A 177 -1.49 22.99 1.41
CA SER A 177 -0.88 24.00 0.53
C SER A 177 0.41 23.43 -0.08
N LEU A 178 0.64 23.74 -1.36
CA LEU A 178 1.82 23.30 -2.10
C LEU A 178 2.50 24.49 -2.75
N ASN A 179 3.83 24.43 -2.78
CA ASN A 179 4.67 25.34 -3.56
C ASN A 179 5.70 24.50 -4.30
N MET A 180 5.65 24.53 -5.63
CA MET A 180 6.55 23.80 -6.52
C MET A 180 7.40 24.79 -7.29
N LYS A 181 8.72 24.55 -7.31
CA LYS A 181 9.67 25.21 -8.21
C LYS A 181 10.22 24.20 -9.20
N TYR A 182 10.27 24.58 -10.47
CA TYR A 182 10.68 23.68 -11.54
C TYR A 182 12.17 23.28 -11.47
N GLY A 183 12.98 24.05 -10.75
CA GLY A 183 14.43 23.80 -10.68
C GLY A 183 15.08 23.89 -12.04
N ASN A 184 15.64 22.77 -12.51
CA ASN A 184 16.29 22.68 -13.81
C ASN A 184 15.35 22.23 -14.95
N LEU A 185 14.10 21.86 -14.63
CA LEU A 185 13.14 21.44 -15.64
C LEU A 185 12.66 22.61 -16.48
N ARG A 186 12.69 22.43 -17.80
CA ARG A 186 12.07 23.36 -18.74
C ARG A 186 10.60 23.02 -18.91
N VAL A 187 9.73 23.77 -18.24
CA VAL A 187 8.27 23.62 -18.32
C VAL A 187 7.71 24.72 -19.20
N THR A 188 7.12 24.34 -20.33
CA THR A 188 6.51 25.27 -21.31
C THR A 188 5.00 25.28 -21.24
N ASN A 189 4.38 24.15 -20.85
CA ASN A 189 2.94 24.01 -20.68
C ASN A 189 2.66 23.22 -19.36
N PRO A 190 2.60 23.91 -18.22
CA PRO A 190 2.43 23.24 -16.91
C PRO A 190 1.19 22.34 -16.84
N SER A 191 0.09 22.72 -17.46
CA SER A 191 -1.17 21.95 -17.38
C SER A 191 -1.07 20.57 -18.05
N GLN A 192 -0.19 20.41 -19.01
CA GLN A 192 0.05 19.14 -19.72
C GLN A 192 1.24 18.38 -19.13
N GLN A 193 2.31 19.10 -18.77
CA GLN A 193 3.60 18.51 -18.38
C GLN A 193 3.70 18.19 -16.89
N ILE A 194 2.97 18.91 -16.02
CA ILE A 194 2.97 18.68 -14.59
C ILE A 194 1.71 17.93 -14.19
N LYS A 195 1.90 16.79 -13.54
CA LYS A 195 0.84 15.98 -12.94
C LYS A 195 1.08 15.90 -11.44
N THR A 196 0.03 16.10 -10.66
CA THR A 196 0.09 16.08 -9.21
C THR A 196 -0.90 15.09 -8.64
N VAL A 197 -0.49 14.41 -7.57
CA VAL A 197 -1.38 13.60 -6.74
C VAL A 197 -1.11 13.99 -5.30
N VAL A 198 -2.16 14.29 -4.56
CA VAL A 198 -2.08 14.59 -3.13
C VAL A 198 -2.84 13.51 -2.38
N LEU A 199 -2.16 12.84 -1.47
CA LEU A 199 -2.68 11.76 -0.65
C LEU A 199 -2.74 12.19 0.81
N GLN A 200 -3.75 11.76 1.53
CA GLN A 200 -3.81 11.81 2.98
C GLN A 200 -3.49 10.42 3.54
N ASN A 201 -2.47 10.32 4.38
CA ASN A 201 -2.03 9.08 5.02
C ASN A 201 -1.68 7.94 4.04
N GLY A 202 -1.14 8.27 2.86
CA GLY A 202 -0.79 7.29 1.84
C GLY A 202 -1.97 6.65 1.09
N ARG A 203 -3.21 7.03 1.44
CA ARG A 203 -4.43 6.43 0.88
C ARG A 203 -4.71 6.90 -0.54
N TRP A 204 -5.03 5.96 -1.40
CA TRP A 204 -5.37 6.21 -2.80
C TRP A 204 -6.88 6.40 -3.04
N ASP A 205 -7.73 5.94 -2.12
CA ASP A 205 -9.18 6.05 -2.22
C ASP A 205 -9.68 7.51 -2.11
N ASN A 206 -8.95 8.37 -1.38
CA ASN A 206 -9.23 9.79 -1.25
C ASN A 206 -8.23 10.71 -1.98
N ALA A 207 -7.47 10.15 -2.92
CA ALA A 207 -6.44 10.88 -3.67
C ALA A 207 -7.02 12.06 -4.47
N VAL A 208 -6.40 13.23 -4.35
CA VAL A 208 -6.73 14.39 -5.20
C VAL A 208 -5.76 14.45 -6.37
N TRP A 209 -6.29 14.23 -7.56
CA TRP A 209 -5.55 14.19 -8.81
C TRP A 209 -5.58 15.52 -9.54
N ASN A 210 -4.41 16.05 -9.91
CA ASN A 210 -4.26 17.20 -10.78
C ASN A 210 -5.04 18.44 -10.31
N ALA A 211 -5.04 18.70 -8.99
CA ALA A 211 -5.61 19.92 -8.44
C ALA A 211 -5.08 21.14 -9.20
N LYS A 212 -5.97 22.02 -9.63
CA LYS A 212 -5.59 23.18 -10.45
C LYS A 212 -4.81 24.19 -9.60
N PRO A 213 -3.58 24.59 -9.97
CA PRO A 213 -2.83 25.59 -9.22
C PRO A 213 -3.56 26.93 -9.21
N ASN A 214 -3.50 27.64 -8.09
CA ASN A 214 -4.07 29.01 -7.96
C ASN A 214 -3.13 30.04 -8.62
N TYR A 215 -1.81 29.80 -8.59
CA TYR A 215 -0.82 30.69 -9.18
C TYR A 215 0.12 29.90 -10.09
N ILE A 216 0.38 30.47 -11.26
CA ILE A 216 1.33 29.96 -12.24
C ILE A 216 2.34 31.04 -12.51
N SER A 217 3.64 30.73 -12.33
CA SER A 217 4.74 31.61 -12.66
C SER A 217 5.67 30.96 -13.70
N ALA A 218 6.66 31.68 -14.15
CA ALA A 218 7.63 31.15 -15.12
C ALA A 218 8.50 30.03 -14.53
N ASP A 219 8.68 30.01 -13.21
CA ASP A 219 9.58 29.11 -12.47
C ASP A 219 8.86 28.11 -11.56
N GLY A 220 7.51 28.16 -11.46
CA GLY A 220 6.81 27.24 -10.58
C GLY A 220 5.28 27.39 -10.54
N LEU A 221 4.69 26.58 -9.65
CA LEU A 221 3.25 26.50 -9.39
C LEU A 221 2.98 26.62 -7.89
N GLN A 222 1.81 27.19 -7.52
CA GLN A 222 1.39 27.28 -6.14
C GLN A 222 -0.09 26.89 -5.99
N TRP A 223 -0.39 26.16 -4.94
CA TRP A 223 -1.73 25.80 -4.48
C TRP A 223 -1.90 26.38 -3.07
N GLN A 224 -2.49 27.56 -2.99
CA GLN A 224 -2.80 28.26 -1.74
C GLN A 224 -4.30 28.48 -1.70
N HIS A 225 -4.93 28.21 -0.55
CA HIS A 225 -6.39 28.32 -0.43
C HIS A 225 -7.14 27.54 -1.51
N ASN A 226 -6.63 26.35 -1.84
CA ASN A 226 -7.25 25.49 -2.84
C ASN A 226 -8.24 24.54 -2.16
N ARG A 227 -9.52 24.69 -2.49
CA ARG A 227 -10.58 23.90 -1.85
C ARG A 227 -10.59 22.43 -2.28
N ASP A 228 -10.01 22.10 -3.46
CA ASP A 228 -9.84 20.71 -3.88
C ASP A 228 -8.85 19.95 -2.98
N LEU A 229 -8.01 20.66 -2.22
CA LEU A 229 -7.02 20.12 -1.30
C LEU A 229 -7.48 20.17 0.17
N ILE A 230 -8.79 20.09 0.39
CA ILE A 230 -9.39 19.96 1.73
C ILE A 230 -9.77 18.51 1.93
N PHE A 231 -9.27 17.90 3.00
CA PHE A 231 -9.52 16.53 3.40
C PHE A 231 -10.26 16.47 4.72
N ASP A 232 -11.02 15.42 4.96
CA ASP A 232 -11.61 15.16 6.26
C ASP A 232 -10.51 14.94 7.31
N ALA A 233 -10.64 15.57 8.48
CA ALA A 233 -9.77 15.30 9.61
C ALA A 233 -10.13 13.94 10.22
N GLY A 234 -9.11 13.24 10.72
CA GLY A 234 -9.27 11.92 11.33
C GLY A 234 -8.30 11.72 12.48
N ASN A 235 -8.31 10.52 13.02
CA ASN A 235 -7.31 10.04 13.97
C ASN A 235 -6.25 9.22 13.27
N GLU A 236 -5.14 8.97 13.99
CA GLU A 236 -4.11 8.04 13.58
C GLU A 236 -4.69 6.62 13.38
N TYR A 237 -4.01 5.81 12.56
CA TYR A 237 -4.29 4.39 12.48
C TYR A 237 -4.18 3.75 13.87
N ARG A 238 -4.94 2.69 14.09
CA ARG A 238 -4.77 1.82 15.25
C ARG A 238 -3.53 0.96 15.05
N LYS A 239 -2.97 0.49 16.13
CA LYS A 239 -1.78 -0.36 16.11
C LYS A 239 -1.95 -1.55 17.03
N PHE A 240 -1.37 -2.67 16.65
CA PHE A 240 -1.23 -3.86 17.48
C PHE A 240 0.04 -4.62 17.07
N GLU A 241 0.51 -5.44 17.97
CA GLU A 241 1.65 -6.34 17.72
C GLU A 241 1.24 -7.78 17.99
N MET A 242 1.56 -8.66 17.06
CA MET A 242 1.40 -10.11 17.19
C MET A 242 2.79 -10.74 17.08
N LEU A 243 3.59 -10.64 18.15
CA LEU A 243 5.01 -11.04 18.13
C LEU A 243 5.26 -12.39 18.76
N ASP A 244 4.44 -12.80 19.71
CA ASP A 244 4.54 -14.05 20.46
C ASP A 244 3.17 -14.75 20.38
N MET A 245 3.15 -16.03 20.02
CA MET A 245 1.89 -16.79 19.92
C MET A 245 1.46 -17.40 21.26
N ASP A 246 2.33 -17.40 22.25
CA ASP A 246 2.02 -17.88 23.60
C ASP A 246 1.57 -16.75 24.54
N HIS A 247 1.95 -15.50 24.24
CA HIS A 247 1.68 -14.34 25.11
C HIS A 247 1.14 -13.15 24.33
N PRO A 248 0.01 -12.55 24.75
CA PRO A 248 -0.48 -11.31 24.19
C PRO A 248 0.55 -10.18 24.29
N THR A 249 0.77 -9.48 23.18
CA THR A 249 1.61 -8.27 23.11
C THR A 249 0.75 -7.03 22.91
N MET A 250 1.33 -5.90 22.54
CA MET A 250 0.63 -4.62 22.47
C MET A 250 -0.65 -4.69 21.59
N GLY A 251 -1.78 -4.27 22.15
CA GLY A 251 -3.07 -4.22 21.42
C GLY A 251 -3.76 -5.58 21.26
N ILE A 252 -3.19 -6.67 21.78
CA ILE A 252 -3.82 -8.00 21.79
C ILE A 252 -4.46 -8.24 23.16
N ASP A 253 -5.73 -8.65 23.13
CA ASP A 253 -6.51 -9.01 24.32
C ASP A 253 -6.28 -10.48 24.71
N GLU A 254 -6.33 -11.38 23.74
CA GLU A 254 -6.23 -12.83 23.98
C GLU A 254 -5.67 -13.55 22.76
N ILE A 255 -4.94 -14.63 23.01
CA ILE A 255 -4.49 -15.61 22.00
C ILE A 255 -4.94 -17.00 22.43
N LYS A 256 -5.51 -17.76 21.51
CA LYS A 256 -6.00 -19.12 21.72
C LYS A 256 -5.54 -20.05 20.61
N TRP A 257 -5.18 -21.26 20.98
CA TRP A 257 -5.06 -22.36 20.05
C TRP A 257 -6.40 -23.12 20.00
N ASP A 258 -7.02 -23.23 18.81
CA ASP A 258 -8.33 -23.93 18.67
C ASP A 258 -8.23 -25.41 18.33
N GLY A 259 -7.00 -25.92 18.22
CA GLY A 259 -6.69 -27.31 17.84
C GLY A 259 -6.16 -27.44 16.41
N SER A 260 -6.24 -26.39 15.61
CA SER A 260 -5.75 -26.34 14.22
C SER A 260 -4.95 -25.08 13.90
N GLU A 261 -5.32 -23.94 14.49
CA GLU A 261 -4.67 -22.65 14.22
C GLU A 261 -4.81 -21.66 15.37
N TYR A 262 -3.96 -20.65 15.41
CA TYR A 262 -4.02 -19.58 16.40
C TYR A 262 -5.16 -18.61 16.10
N GLN A 263 -5.94 -18.29 17.13
CA GLN A 263 -7.01 -17.31 17.17
C GLN A 263 -6.55 -16.11 18.01
N VAL A 264 -6.30 -14.97 17.36
CA VAL A 264 -5.76 -13.76 18.00
C VAL A 264 -6.85 -12.69 18.08
N TYR A 265 -7.15 -12.21 19.27
CA TYR A 265 -8.18 -11.22 19.51
C TYR A 265 -7.54 -9.87 19.79
N VAL A 266 -7.75 -8.92 18.88
CA VAL A 266 -7.31 -7.53 19.07
C VAL A 266 -8.24 -6.85 20.07
N VAL A 267 -7.69 -6.00 20.94
CA VAL A 267 -8.48 -5.19 21.88
C VAL A 267 -9.58 -4.44 21.12
N PRO A 268 -10.87 -4.58 21.53
CA PRO A 268 -11.98 -3.90 20.84
C PRO A 268 -11.78 -2.40 20.77
N ASP A 269 -11.96 -1.82 19.60
CA ASP A 269 -11.85 -0.38 19.37
C ASP A 269 -13.21 0.32 19.44
N THR A 270 -13.18 1.62 19.72
CA THR A 270 -14.33 2.52 19.73
C THR A 270 -14.04 3.78 18.94
N PRO A 271 -15.05 4.42 18.32
CA PRO A 271 -14.86 5.71 17.69
C PRO A 271 -14.34 6.75 18.70
N ARG A 272 -13.26 7.45 18.32
CA ARG A 272 -12.75 8.56 19.15
C ARG A 272 -13.59 9.82 18.91
N PRO A 273 -14.09 10.48 19.96
CA PRO A 273 -14.93 11.66 19.82
C PRO A 273 -14.14 12.90 19.37
N SER A 274 -12.82 12.88 19.52
CA SER A 274 -11.90 13.95 19.12
C SER A 274 -10.56 13.36 18.70
N TYR A 275 -9.73 14.18 18.08
CA TYR A 275 -8.37 13.78 17.73
C TYR A 275 -7.56 13.48 19.01
N VAL A 276 -6.91 12.32 19.00
CA VAL A 276 -5.96 11.90 20.02
C VAL A 276 -4.69 11.49 19.30
N TYR A 277 -3.61 12.21 19.57
CA TYR A 277 -2.30 11.83 19.04
C TYR A 277 -1.89 10.45 19.59
N ASP A 278 -1.48 9.59 18.69
CA ASP A 278 -0.87 8.30 19.00
C ASP A 278 0.21 8.01 17.95
N GLU A 279 1.38 7.61 18.38
CA GLU A 279 2.43 7.20 17.47
C GLU A 279 2.06 5.86 16.85
N SER A 280 1.78 5.84 15.56
CA SER A 280 1.34 4.67 14.81
C SER A 280 2.30 4.33 13.67
N ALA A 281 2.15 3.13 13.10
CA ALA A 281 2.84 2.75 11.86
C ALA A 281 2.27 3.41 10.60
N LYS A 282 1.31 4.34 10.74
CA LYS A 282 0.61 5.01 9.62
C LYS A 282 -0.16 4.05 8.70
N GLY A 283 -0.56 2.90 9.23
CA GLY A 283 -1.22 1.83 8.49
C GLY A 283 -0.26 0.81 7.87
N SER A 284 1.04 1.04 7.92
CA SER A 284 2.05 0.10 7.44
C SER A 284 2.23 -1.07 8.40
N PHE A 285 2.82 -2.16 7.91
CA PHE A 285 3.09 -3.35 8.73
C PHE A 285 4.53 -3.81 8.59
N TYR A 286 5.01 -4.51 9.62
CA TYR A 286 6.36 -5.05 9.67
C TYR A 286 6.35 -6.49 10.19
N VAL A 287 6.72 -7.45 9.33
CA VAL A 287 6.77 -8.88 9.66
C VAL A 287 7.94 -9.15 10.61
N ARG A 288 7.65 -9.65 11.80
CA ARG A 288 8.63 -10.03 12.81
C ARG A 288 7.99 -10.89 13.89
N ASN A 289 8.82 -11.61 14.66
CA ASN A 289 8.43 -12.27 15.90
C ASN A 289 9.38 -11.89 17.04
N SER A 290 9.08 -12.36 18.25
CA SER A 290 9.90 -12.11 19.45
C SER A 290 11.16 -12.95 19.50
N ASP A 291 11.21 -14.08 18.78
CA ASP A 291 12.29 -15.06 18.87
C ASP A 291 13.46 -14.70 17.95
N ASN A 292 13.15 -14.24 16.76
CA ASN A 292 14.17 -13.86 15.78
C ASN A 292 13.69 -12.75 14.85
N ASN A 293 14.22 -11.57 15.02
CA ASN A 293 13.82 -10.38 14.25
C ASN A 293 14.27 -10.36 12.79
N ASP A 294 15.22 -11.22 12.41
CA ASP A 294 15.85 -11.16 11.08
C ASP A 294 15.26 -12.17 10.10
N ASN A 295 14.44 -13.13 10.56
CA ASN A 295 13.97 -14.24 9.75
C ASN A 295 12.44 -14.20 9.55
N THR A 296 11.99 -13.58 8.46
CA THR A 296 10.56 -13.48 8.12
C THR A 296 9.90 -14.84 7.85
N PHE A 297 10.67 -15.86 7.50
CA PHE A 297 10.20 -17.24 7.28
C PHE A 297 10.02 -18.07 8.56
N THR A 298 10.31 -17.51 9.75
CA THR A 298 9.99 -18.11 11.05
C THR A 298 8.77 -17.47 11.73
N CYS A 299 8.11 -16.53 11.06
CA CYS A 299 6.89 -15.88 11.55
C CYS A 299 5.67 -16.71 11.17
N ASP A 300 4.82 -17.01 12.15
CA ASP A 300 3.61 -17.79 11.94
C ASP A 300 2.44 -16.93 11.47
N TYR A 301 1.37 -17.58 11.07
CA TYR A 301 0.10 -16.97 10.68
C TYR A 301 -0.99 -17.25 11.71
N ALA A 302 -1.95 -16.36 11.85
CA ALA A 302 -3.08 -16.52 12.75
C ALA A 302 -4.37 -15.91 12.15
N GLN A 303 -5.51 -16.40 12.65
CA GLN A 303 -6.81 -15.74 12.46
C GLN A 303 -6.93 -14.58 13.44
N VAL A 304 -6.87 -13.36 12.92
CA VAL A 304 -6.91 -12.14 13.72
C VAL A 304 -8.31 -11.55 13.72
N HIS A 305 -8.89 -11.44 14.92
CA HIS A 305 -10.26 -10.98 15.14
C HIS A 305 -10.28 -9.51 15.54
N PHE A 306 -11.01 -8.73 14.77
CA PHE A 306 -11.19 -7.29 14.99
C PHE A 306 -12.62 -6.99 15.42
N VAL A 307 -12.78 -6.10 16.40
CA VAL A 307 -14.08 -5.62 16.88
C VAL A 307 -14.09 -4.09 16.93
N LEU A 308 -15.09 -3.48 16.31
CA LEU A 308 -15.38 -2.05 16.42
C LEU A 308 -16.73 -1.85 17.11
N GLN A 309 -16.69 -1.34 18.34
CA GLN A 309 -17.88 -1.07 19.15
C GLN A 309 -18.48 0.28 18.75
N THR A 310 -19.47 0.25 17.87
CA THR A 310 -20.22 1.43 17.43
C THR A 310 -21.59 1.02 16.92
N GLU A 311 -22.52 1.97 16.89
CA GLU A 311 -23.82 1.81 16.24
C GLU A 311 -23.64 1.57 14.74
N ARG A 312 -24.66 0.95 14.14
CA ARG A 312 -24.65 0.65 12.70
C ARG A 312 -24.46 1.94 11.88
N GLN A 313 -23.47 1.91 11.01
CA GLN A 313 -23.16 3.01 10.10
C GLN A 313 -24.02 2.94 8.82
N PRO A 314 -24.28 4.07 8.15
CA PRO A 314 -25.11 4.09 6.94
C PRO A 314 -24.41 3.45 5.71
N GLY A 315 -23.11 3.19 5.79
CA GLY A 315 -22.31 2.56 4.75
C GLY A 315 -21.65 1.26 5.20
N GLU A 316 -20.83 0.68 4.34
CA GLU A 316 -20.01 -0.46 4.69
C GLU A 316 -18.78 -0.01 5.48
N VAL A 317 -18.34 -0.85 6.41
CA VAL A 317 -17.16 -0.61 7.26
C VAL A 317 -16.09 -1.62 6.88
N TYR A 318 -14.87 -1.12 6.71
CA TYR A 318 -13.72 -1.94 6.30
C TYR A 318 -12.54 -1.74 7.24
N LEU A 319 -11.76 -2.80 7.40
CA LEU A 319 -10.38 -2.69 7.86
C LEU A 319 -9.54 -2.09 6.74
N ASN A 320 -8.66 -1.16 7.06
CA ASN A 320 -7.76 -0.54 6.10
C ASN A 320 -6.36 -0.33 6.70
N GLY A 321 -5.36 -0.68 5.92
CA GLY A 321 -3.93 -0.53 6.17
C GLY A 321 -3.17 -0.97 4.92
N ASP A 322 -1.85 -0.83 4.89
CA ASP A 322 -1.03 -1.23 3.74
C ASP A 322 -1.18 -2.73 3.43
N TRP A 323 -1.44 -3.54 4.46
CA TRP A 323 -1.70 -4.98 4.34
C TRP A 323 -3.06 -5.34 3.70
N THR A 324 -3.95 -4.37 3.51
CA THR A 324 -5.19 -4.53 2.73
C THR A 324 -5.04 -3.97 1.31
N TYR A 325 -3.89 -3.37 1.00
CA TYR A 325 -3.58 -2.76 -0.30
C TYR A 325 -4.60 -1.70 -0.75
N ASP A 326 -5.25 -1.03 0.21
CA ASP A 326 -6.31 -0.02 -0.02
C ASP A 326 -7.44 -0.51 -0.95
N SER A 327 -7.76 -1.81 -0.88
CA SER A 327 -8.55 -2.50 -1.90
C SER A 327 -10.04 -2.62 -1.59
N PHE A 328 -10.48 -2.43 -0.34
CA PHE A 328 -11.87 -2.58 0.11
C PHE A 328 -12.54 -3.89 -0.37
N LEU A 329 -11.78 -4.99 -0.34
CA LEU A 329 -12.28 -6.31 -0.73
C LEU A 329 -13.22 -6.87 0.34
N PRO A 330 -14.14 -7.80 -0.04
CA PRO A 330 -15.02 -8.46 0.91
C PRO A 330 -14.31 -9.13 2.09
N ALA A 331 -13.07 -9.60 1.90
CA ALA A 331 -12.23 -10.19 2.95
C ALA A 331 -11.89 -9.21 4.10
N TYR A 332 -11.93 -7.91 3.85
CA TYR A 332 -11.62 -6.87 4.83
C TYR A 332 -12.86 -6.13 5.33
N ARG A 333 -14.07 -6.51 4.83
CA ARG A 333 -15.32 -5.91 5.26
C ARG A 333 -15.68 -6.41 6.64
N MET A 334 -16.07 -5.49 7.52
CA MET A 334 -16.58 -5.81 8.84
C MET A 334 -18.11 -6.05 8.78
N GLU A 335 -18.57 -7.12 9.42
CA GLU A 335 -19.98 -7.46 9.55
C GLU A 335 -20.55 -6.89 10.85
N TYR A 336 -21.80 -6.40 10.79
CA TYR A 336 -22.48 -5.84 11.95
C TYR A 336 -23.30 -6.90 12.68
N ASP A 337 -22.99 -7.11 13.96
CA ASP A 337 -23.82 -7.96 14.85
C ASP A 337 -24.94 -7.13 15.49
N GLU A 338 -26.17 -7.32 15.03
CA GLU A 338 -27.37 -6.60 15.51
C GLU A 338 -27.68 -6.86 16.99
N LYS A 339 -27.24 -7.98 17.56
CA LYS A 339 -27.50 -8.32 18.97
C LYS A 339 -26.49 -7.69 19.91
N LYS A 340 -25.26 -7.57 19.46
CA LYS A 340 -24.13 -7.13 20.28
C LYS A 340 -23.74 -5.66 20.01
N HIS A 341 -24.36 -5.04 18.99
CA HIS A 341 -24.13 -3.66 18.58
C HIS A 341 -22.65 -3.34 18.32
N TYR A 342 -21.98 -4.19 17.53
CA TYR A 342 -20.61 -3.97 17.09
C TYR A 342 -20.37 -4.50 15.68
N TYR A 343 -19.31 -4.01 15.02
CA TYR A 343 -18.76 -4.59 13.82
C TYR A 343 -17.64 -5.56 14.14
N HIS A 344 -17.53 -6.65 13.38
CA HIS A 344 -16.43 -7.60 13.51
C HIS A 344 -15.91 -8.07 12.15
N ALA A 345 -14.64 -8.45 12.11
CA ALA A 345 -14.02 -9.11 10.97
C ALA A 345 -12.93 -10.05 11.46
N THR A 346 -12.65 -11.09 10.69
CA THR A 346 -11.52 -11.99 10.92
C THR A 346 -10.66 -12.00 9.68
N VAL A 347 -9.36 -11.80 9.84
CA VAL A 347 -8.39 -11.74 8.75
C VAL A 347 -7.19 -12.63 9.10
N PHE A 348 -6.71 -13.38 8.12
CA PHE A 348 -5.53 -14.21 8.24
C PHE A 348 -4.28 -13.36 8.04
N LEU A 349 -3.48 -13.16 9.10
CA LEU A 349 -2.31 -12.29 9.11
C LEU A 349 -1.08 -13.02 9.64
N LYS A 350 0.09 -12.63 9.13
CA LYS A 350 1.40 -13.10 9.59
C LYS A 350 1.81 -12.37 10.87
N GLN A 351 2.63 -13.00 11.74
CA GLN A 351 3.20 -12.33 12.90
C GLN A 351 3.91 -11.03 12.51
N GLY A 352 3.68 -9.98 13.31
CA GLY A 352 4.26 -8.68 13.02
C GLY A 352 3.67 -7.54 13.84
N TYR A 353 4.10 -6.35 13.48
CA TYR A 353 3.56 -5.07 13.92
C TYR A 353 2.65 -4.50 12.82
N TYR A 354 1.46 -4.03 13.20
CA TYR A 354 0.42 -3.51 12.32
C TYR A 354 -0.09 -2.15 12.77
#